data_a82d7641b527cad58d160e04cbfbb72a
#
_entry.id   a82d7641b527cad58d160e04cbfbb72a
#
_cell.length_a   1.000
_cell.length_b   1.000
_cell.length_c   1.000
_cell.angle_alpha   90.00
_cell.angle_beta   90.00
_cell.angle_gamma   90.00
#
_symmetry.space_group_name_H-M   'P 1'
#
loop_
_entity.id
_entity.type
_entity.pdbx_description
1 polymer ?
#
loop_
_entity_poly.entity_id
_entity_poly.type
_entity_poly.pdbx_seq_one_letter_code
_entity_poly.pdbx_strand_id
1 'polypeptide(L)'
;MPEIYLHNTLKQRKDKFIPIDANNVRMYVCGPTVYDKAHLGNAKTPVVYDVLYRLLCYVYGKEHVTYVSNITDVDDKILNKHKETGKSIREITEQTYNWYIDDMKKLNVLSPNYRPRATEYIPEMIKLVELLLKNGHAYIADKQVLFDVDSMPNYGFLSGRSMKEMVAGARVEIADYKKNPADFILWKPSDADQPGWDSPWGYGRPGWHLECSAMSSKLLGNDFDIHGGGSDLIFPHHENECAQSCCAYPGTHFAHYLVHTGMLMINGVKMSKSLGNFYTVDEILAKYPAEALRLLFLTTHYHQPFNFTFEGLEQAKNILDKFYNALLKNADRSQESTFNDPDRKVLQNSQKPCRVFRQRCLRLCWQCARLLLH
;
A
#
# COMPACT_ATOMS: atom_id res chain seq x y z
N MET A 1 19.32 20.10 -0.06
CA MET A 1 18.70 18.77 -0.18
C MET A 1 17.89 18.73 -1.46
N PRO A 2 17.79 17.61 -2.18
CA PRO A 2 16.92 17.52 -3.33
C PRO A 2 15.46 17.75 -2.92
N GLU A 3 14.72 18.48 -3.73
CA GLU A 3 13.30 18.69 -3.52
C GLU A 3 12.52 17.46 -3.98
N ILE A 4 11.56 17.02 -3.18
CA ILE A 4 10.67 15.91 -3.51
C ILE A 4 9.31 16.52 -3.90
N TYR A 5 8.75 16.02 -4.99
CA TYR A 5 7.40 16.38 -5.43
C TYR A 5 6.55 15.12 -5.54
N LEU A 6 5.34 15.17 -4.99
CA LEU A 6 4.39 14.06 -5.01
C LEU A 6 3.07 14.50 -5.65
N HIS A 7 2.45 13.64 -6.44
CA HIS A 7 1.08 13.88 -6.85
C HIS A 7 0.17 13.63 -5.65
N ASN A 8 -0.39 14.71 -5.10
CA ASN A 8 -1.26 14.65 -3.93
C ASN A 8 -2.72 14.56 -4.39
N THR A 9 -3.37 13.44 -4.14
CA THR A 9 -4.76 13.20 -4.54
C THR A 9 -5.74 14.16 -3.85
N LEU A 10 -5.45 14.61 -2.63
CA LEU A 10 -6.26 15.63 -1.93
C LEU A 10 -6.38 16.92 -2.71
N LYS A 11 -5.32 17.33 -3.42
CA LYS A 11 -5.24 18.59 -4.18
C LYS A 11 -5.29 18.37 -5.68
N GLN A 12 -5.30 17.11 -6.12
CA GLN A 12 -5.32 16.69 -7.54
C GLN A 12 -4.20 17.34 -8.37
N ARG A 13 -3.04 17.55 -7.75
CA ARG A 13 -1.87 18.18 -8.39
C ARG A 13 -0.58 17.65 -7.78
N LYS A 14 0.51 17.95 -8.49
CA LYS A 14 1.86 17.73 -8.00
C LYS A 14 2.22 18.82 -6.99
N ASP A 15 2.48 18.42 -5.74
CA ASP A 15 2.87 19.30 -4.64
C ASP A 15 4.30 19.02 -4.20
N LYS A 16 5.01 20.05 -3.77
CA LYS A 16 6.29 19.90 -3.07
C LYS A 16 6.04 19.23 -1.73
N PHE A 17 6.74 18.12 -1.47
CA PHE A 17 6.67 17.44 -0.21
C PHE A 17 7.44 18.21 0.87
N ILE A 18 6.73 18.58 1.92
CA ILE A 18 7.27 19.21 3.12
C ILE A 18 6.75 18.38 4.29
N PRO A 19 7.62 17.65 5.02
CA PRO A 19 7.18 16.85 6.15
C PRO A 19 6.72 17.72 7.31
N ILE A 20 5.85 17.19 8.15
CA ILE A 20 5.42 17.83 9.41
C ILE A 20 6.64 18.04 10.31
N ASP A 21 7.49 17.00 10.39
CA ASP A 21 8.78 17.03 11.10
C ASP A 21 9.83 16.29 10.25
N ALA A 22 10.89 17.00 9.85
CA ALA A 22 11.97 16.42 9.06
C ALA A 22 12.78 15.34 9.82
N ASN A 23 12.69 15.31 11.14
CA ASN A 23 13.31 14.28 11.98
C ASN A 23 12.36 13.10 12.27
N ASN A 24 11.13 13.15 11.78
CA ASN A 24 10.13 12.09 11.99
C ASN A 24 9.13 12.06 10.83
N VAL A 25 9.60 11.72 9.64
CA VAL A 25 8.76 11.55 8.44
C VAL A 25 7.99 10.23 8.54
N ARG A 26 6.67 10.30 8.45
CA ARG A 26 5.77 9.16 8.70
C ARG A 26 4.96 8.81 7.47
N MET A 27 5.04 7.55 7.06
CA MET A 27 4.34 7.02 5.89
C MET A 27 3.57 5.75 6.24
N TYR A 28 2.27 5.74 5.94
CA TYR A 28 1.42 4.55 6.01
C TYR A 28 0.98 4.15 4.60
N VAL A 29 1.10 2.87 4.27
CA VAL A 29 0.62 2.32 2.98
C VAL A 29 -0.27 1.12 3.25
N CYS A 30 -1.50 1.16 2.74
CA CYS A 30 -2.42 0.04 2.84
C CYS A 30 -1.81 -1.22 2.22
N GLY A 31 -1.74 -2.27 3.04
CA GLY A 31 -1.19 -3.56 2.67
C GLY A 31 -2.23 -4.51 2.08
N PRO A 32 -1.84 -5.74 1.77
CA PRO A 32 -2.75 -6.70 1.16
C PRO A 32 -3.67 -7.38 2.16
N THR A 33 -4.83 -7.83 1.67
CA THR A 33 -5.63 -8.88 2.32
C THR A 33 -5.03 -10.24 1.99
N VAL A 34 -4.70 -11.03 3.02
CA VAL A 34 -3.97 -12.29 2.88
C VAL A 34 -4.93 -13.49 2.76
N TYR A 35 -5.49 -13.68 1.57
CA TYR A 35 -6.43 -14.78 1.26
C TYR A 35 -6.02 -15.64 0.06
N ASP A 36 -5.12 -15.13 -0.82
CA ASP A 36 -4.66 -15.82 -2.02
C ASP A 36 -3.26 -15.30 -2.42
N LYS A 37 -2.62 -15.93 -3.40
CA LYS A 37 -1.34 -15.48 -3.97
C LYS A 37 -1.40 -14.04 -4.46
N ALA A 38 -0.30 -13.32 -4.29
CA ALA A 38 -0.20 -11.95 -4.78
C ALA A 38 -0.25 -11.90 -6.32
N HIS A 39 -1.15 -11.11 -6.86
CA HIS A 39 -1.16 -10.80 -8.29
C HIS A 39 -0.28 -9.57 -8.61
N LEU A 40 -0.02 -9.32 -9.90
CA LEU A 40 0.85 -8.22 -10.34
C LEU A 40 0.43 -6.85 -9.77
N GLY A 41 -0.87 -6.59 -9.60
CA GLY A 41 -1.36 -5.36 -8.98
C GLY A 41 -0.93 -5.22 -7.52
N ASN A 42 -0.95 -6.33 -6.74
CA ASN A 42 -0.48 -6.33 -5.36
C ASN A 42 1.03 -6.13 -5.24
N ALA A 43 1.79 -6.41 -6.28
CA ALA A 43 3.25 -6.23 -6.30
C ALA A 43 3.67 -4.84 -6.78
N LYS A 44 2.96 -4.24 -7.74
CA LYS A 44 3.29 -2.91 -8.29
C LYS A 44 3.29 -1.85 -7.19
N THR A 45 2.26 -1.80 -6.37
CA THR A 45 2.11 -0.81 -5.30
C THR A 45 3.29 -0.85 -4.31
N PRO A 46 3.63 -1.98 -3.67
CA PRO A 46 4.79 -2.05 -2.79
C PRO A 46 6.13 -1.70 -3.47
N VAL A 47 6.32 -2.04 -4.74
CA VAL A 47 7.53 -1.67 -5.50
C VAL A 47 7.64 -0.15 -5.65
N VAL A 48 6.55 0.54 -5.94
CA VAL A 48 6.53 2.01 -6.03
C VAL A 48 6.82 2.66 -4.68
N TYR A 49 6.16 2.20 -3.61
CA TYR A 49 6.40 2.76 -2.28
C TYR A 49 7.78 2.40 -1.70
N ASP A 50 8.37 1.30 -2.12
CA ASP A 50 9.77 0.99 -1.80
C ASP A 50 10.73 2.05 -2.39
N VAL A 51 10.47 2.52 -3.61
CA VAL A 51 11.26 3.61 -4.21
C VAL A 51 11.07 4.91 -3.43
N LEU A 52 9.84 5.24 -3.07
CA LEU A 52 9.55 6.43 -2.25
C LEU A 52 10.21 6.33 -0.86
N TYR A 53 10.08 5.19 -0.19
CA TYR A 53 10.71 4.94 1.12
C TYR A 53 12.23 5.11 1.05
N ARG A 54 12.89 4.53 0.03
CA ARG A 54 14.34 4.69 -0.18
C ARG A 54 14.71 6.15 -0.43
N LEU A 55 13.91 6.88 -1.18
CA LEU A 55 14.12 8.31 -1.44
C LEU A 55 14.00 9.13 -0.16
N LEU A 56 12.96 8.90 0.64
CA LEU A 56 12.77 9.56 1.94
C LEU A 56 13.96 9.26 2.87
N CYS A 57 14.37 8.00 2.98
CA CYS A 57 15.54 7.61 3.77
C CYS A 57 16.85 8.27 3.28
N TYR A 58 16.99 8.46 1.96
CA TYR A 58 18.16 9.14 1.40
C TYR A 58 18.19 10.64 1.73
N VAL A 59 17.02 11.28 1.72
CA VAL A 59 16.91 12.74 1.93
C VAL A 59 16.91 13.12 3.41
N TYR A 60 16.19 12.36 4.23
CA TYR A 60 15.97 12.71 5.64
C TYR A 60 16.82 11.90 6.64
N GLY A 61 17.43 10.79 6.21
CA GLY A 61 18.07 9.80 7.07
C GLY A 61 17.12 8.64 7.38
N LYS A 62 17.65 7.42 7.39
CA LYS A 62 16.85 6.20 7.62
C LYS A 62 16.21 6.19 9.00
N GLU A 63 16.89 6.73 9.99
CA GLU A 63 16.45 6.85 11.39
C GLU A 63 15.31 7.84 11.59
N HIS A 64 15.08 8.71 10.62
CA HIS A 64 14.05 9.75 10.65
C HIS A 64 12.82 9.39 9.80
N VAL A 65 12.76 8.17 9.23
CA VAL A 65 11.64 7.76 8.40
C VAL A 65 10.96 6.53 8.98
N THR A 66 9.70 6.66 9.34
CA THR A 66 8.85 5.55 9.79
C THR A 66 7.90 5.15 8.69
N TYR A 67 8.04 3.91 8.22
CA TYR A 67 7.17 3.30 7.22
C TYR A 67 6.34 2.17 7.82
N VAL A 68 5.04 2.27 7.70
CA VAL A 68 4.05 1.27 8.14
C VAL A 68 3.31 0.72 6.94
N SER A 69 3.16 -0.60 6.86
CA SER A 69 2.27 -1.25 5.88
C SER A 69 1.61 -2.45 6.55
N ASN A 70 0.29 -2.43 6.65
CA ASN A 70 -0.48 -3.44 7.37
C ASN A 70 -0.65 -4.76 6.61
N ILE A 71 -1.24 -5.72 7.31
CA ILE A 71 -1.80 -6.95 6.77
C ILE A 71 -3.25 -7.03 7.23
N THR A 72 -4.17 -7.12 6.29
CA THR A 72 -5.57 -7.44 6.57
C THR A 72 -5.72 -8.95 6.63
N ASP A 73 -5.84 -9.48 7.85
CA ASP A 73 -5.96 -10.90 8.17
C ASP A 73 -7.34 -11.31 8.71
N VAL A 74 -8.30 -10.39 8.62
CA VAL A 74 -9.73 -10.61 8.84
C VAL A 74 -10.54 -9.91 7.74
N ASP A 75 -11.25 -10.66 6.90
CA ASP A 75 -12.01 -10.14 5.76
C ASP A 75 -12.97 -11.22 5.24
N ASP A 76 -14.07 -10.83 4.62
CA ASP A 76 -15.04 -11.77 4.04
C ASP A 76 -14.42 -12.68 2.96
N LYS A 77 -13.38 -12.22 2.25
CA LYS A 77 -12.63 -13.05 1.28
C LYS A 77 -11.89 -14.19 1.96
N ILE A 78 -11.36 -13.96 3.16
CA ILE A 78 -10.69 -14.98 3.96
C ILE A 78 -11.72 -16.01 4.44
N LEU A 79 -12.90 -15.55 4.90
CA LEU A 79 -14.01 -16.41 5.29
C LEU A 79 -14.51 -17.28 4.13
N ASN A 80 -14.68 -16.68 2.96
CA ASN A 80 -15.06 -17.42 1.76
C ASN A 80 -14.02 -18.47 1.40
N LYS A 81 -12.73 -18.11 1.48
CA LYS A 81 -11.62 -19.06 1.22
C LYS A 81 -11.58 -20.21 2.24
N HIS A 82 -11.88 -19.93 3.50
CA HIS A 82 -12.04 -20.96 4.54
C HIS A 82 -13.16 -21.93 4.16
N LYS A 83 -14.35 -21.42 3.78
CA LYS A 83 -15.49 -22.26 3.36
C LYS A 83 -15.19 -23.09 2.10
N GLU A 84 -14.49 -22.50 1.13
CA GLU A 84 -14.11 -23.18 -0.12
C GLU A 84 -13.09 -24.30 0.09
N THR A 85 -12.12 -24.10 0.99
CA THR A 85 -10.96 -25.01 1.10
C THR A 85 -11.01 -25.94 2.30
N GLY A 86 -11.85 -25.64 3.30
CA GLY A 86 -11.87 -26.33 4.59
C GLY A 86 -10.65 -26.06 5.49
N LYS A 87 -9.68 -25.26 5.04
CA LYS A 87 -8.52 -24.86 5.85
C LYS A 87 -8.94 -23.85 6.90
N SER A 88 -8.30 -23.89 8.07
CA SER A 88 -8.53 -22.85 9.10
C SER A 88 -8.12 -21.47 8.59
N ILE A 89 -8.75 -20.41 9.12
CA ILE A 89 -8.44 -19.01 8.79
C ILE A 89 -6.95 -18.75 9.03
N ARG A 90 -6.40 -19.24 10.14
CA ARG A 90 -4.98 -19.07 10.47
C ARG A 90 -4.07 -19.72 9.44
N GLU A 91 -4.36 -20.93 9.00
CA GLU A 91 -3.56 -21.59 7.94
C GLU A 91 -3.59 -20.81 6.64
N ILE A 92 -4.75 -20.28 6.24
CA ILE A 92 -4.89 -19.46 5.03
C ILE A 92 -4.06 -18.18 5.17
N THR A 93 -4.23 -17.44 6.26
CA THR A 93 -3.59 -16.13 6.44
C THR A 93 -2.08 -16.26 6.60
N GLU A 94 -1.57 -17.25 7.36
CA GLU A 94 -0.12 -17.48 7.50
C GLU A 94 0.51 -17.96 6.19
N GLN A 95 -0.13 -18.87 5.47
CA GLN A 95 0.38 -19.38 4.20
C GLN A 95 0.47 -18.25 3.16
N THR A 96 -0.61 -17.47 3.01
CA THR A 96 -0.66 -16.37 2.01
C THR A 96 0.22 -15.20 2.40
N TYR A 97 0.34 -14.88 3.69
CA TYR A 97 1.31 -13.92 4.20
C TYR A 97 2.74 -14.31 3.84
N ASN A 98 3.13 -15.56 4.07
CA ASN A 98 4.48 -16.04 3.75
C ASN A 98 4.76 -15.95 2.24
N TRP A 99 3.81 -16.34 1.40
CA TRP A 99 3.94 -16.17 -0.06
C TRP A 99 4.14 -14.71 -0.45
N TYR A 100 3.32 -13.81 0.10
CA TYR A 100 3.46 -12.38 -0.15
C TYR A 100 4.84 -11.84 0.26
N ILE A 101 5.33 -12.20 1.44
CA ILE A 101 6.65 -11.76 1.93
C ILE A 101 7.77 -12.28 1.03
N ASP A 102 7.70 -13.54 0.62
CA ASP A 102 8.69 -14.13 -0.29
C ASP A 102 8.71 -13.44 -1.66
N ASP A 103 7.55 -13.13 -2.21
CA ASP A 103 7.45 -12.40 -3.47
C ASP A 103 8.00 -10.96 -3.35
N MET A 104 7.68 -10.25 -2.28
CA MET A 104 8.22 -8.90 -2.03
C MET A 104 9.74 -8.94 -1.85
N LYS A 105 10.26 -9.96 -1.17
CA LYS A 105 11.70 -10.16 -1.00
C LYS A 105 12.42 -10.45 -2.33
N LYS A 106 11.84 -11.30 -3.19
CA LYS A 106 12.35 -11.54 -4.56
C LYS A 106 12.39 -10.26 -5.39
N LEU A 107 11.35 -9.41 -5.26
CA LEU A 107 11.27 -8.10 -5.92
C LEU A 107 12.16 -7.03 -5.27
N ASN A 108 12.98 -7.39 -4.27
CA ASN A 108 13.87 -6.48 -3.53
C ASN A 108 13.13 -5.27 -2.90
N VAL A 109 11.90 -5.50 -2.46
CA VAL A 109 11.13 -4.53 -1.66
C VAL A 109 11.62 -4.59 -0.23
N LEU A 110 11.97 -3.44 0.36
CA LEU A 110 12.37 -3.33 1.76
C LEU A 110 11.17 -3.60 2.68
N SER A 111 11.44 -4.26 3.79
CA SER A 111 10.41 -4.38 4.82
C SER A 111 10.08 -3.01 5.42
N PRO A 112 8.81 -2.71 5.70
CA PRO A 112 8.44 -1.55 6.48
C PRO A 112 9.00 -1.67 7.90
N ASN A 113 9.03 -0.56 8.65
CA ASN A 113 9.41 -0.55 10.06
C ASN A 113 8.39 -1.32 10.91
N TYR A 114 7.10 -1.18 10.59
CA TYR A 114 6.01 -1.88 11.25
C TYR A 114 5.09 -2.53 10.21
N ARG A 115 4.68 -3.76 10.51
CA ARG A 115 3.74 -4.53 9.69
C ARG A 115 2.61 -5.06 10.58
N PRO A 116 1.73 -4.16 11.06
CA PRO A 116 0.65 -4.56 11.95
C PRO A 116 -0.35 -5.47 11.24
N ARG A 117 -0.92 -6.42 11.98
CA ARG A 117 -2.05 -7.24 11.55
C ARG A 117 -3.35 -6.67 12.11
N ALA A 118 -4.40 -6.65 11.33
CA ALA A 118 -5.68 -6.11 11.75
C ALA A 118 -6.18 -6.77 13.06
N THR A 119 -6.04 -8.09 13.18
CA THR A 119 -6.47 -8.85 14.37
C THR A 119 -5.73 -8.50 15.66
N GLU A 120 -4.56 -7.86 15.57
CA GLU A 120 -3.77 -7.42 16.73
C GLU A 120 -4.19 -6.04 17.25
N TYR A 121 -5.07 -5.31 16.54
CA TYR A 121 -5.46 -3.93 16.85
C TYR A 121 -6.96 -3.77 17.14
N ILE A 122 -7.63 -4.84 17.50
CA ILE A 122 -9.08 -4.81 17.82
C ILE A 122 -9.42 -3.80 18.94
N PRO A 123 -8.66 -3.70 20.05
CA PRO A 123 -8.95 -2.70 21.08
C PRO A 123 -8.89 -1.26 20.56
N GLU A 124 -7.93 -0.95 19.68
CA GLU A 124 -7.79 0.35 19.05
C GLU A 124 -8.95 0.67 18.11
N MET A 125 -9.44 -0.34 17.38
CA MET A 125 -10.60 -0.21 16.51
C MET A 125 -11.88 0.05 17.32
N ILE A 126 -12.10 -0.70 18.40
CA ILE A 126 -13.25 -0.48 19.31
C ILE A 126 -13.20 0.95 19.86
N LYS A 127 -12.06 1.40 20.35
CA LYS A 127 -11.89 2.76 20.87
C LYS A 127 -12.18 3.83 19.81
N LEU A 128 -11.78 3.60 18.56
CA LEU A 128 -12.05 4.52 17.46
C LEU A 128 -13.56 4.63 17.18
N VAL A 129 -14.26 3.51 17.20
CA VAL A 129 -15.73 3.48 17.05
C VAL A 129 -16.43 4.19 18.22
N GLU A 130 -15.98 3.99 19.46
CA GLU A 130 -16.50 4.71 20.63
C GLU A 130 -16.34 6.23 20.48
N LEU A 131 -15.20 6.70 19.97
CA LEU A 131 -14.98 8.12 19.68
C LEU A 131 -15.93 8.65 18.61
N LEU A 132 -16.15 7.90 17.53
CA LEU A 132 -17.08 8.28 16.47
C LEU A 132 -18.51 8.36 16.95
N LEU A 133 -18.95 7.40 17.78
CA LEU A 133 -20.26 7.43 18.42
C LEU A 133 -20.41 8.64 19.35
N LYS A 134 -19.40 8.88 20.20
CA LYS A 134 -19.38 10.02 21.13
C LYS A 134 -19.42 11.37 20.40
N ASN A 135 -18.74 11.48 19.27
CA ASN A 135 -18.68 12.71 18.47
C ASN A 135 -19.91 12.89 17.57
N GLY A 136 -20.83 11.93 17.52
CA GLY A 136 -22.06 12.02 16.73
C GLY A 136 -21.90 11.66 15.24
N HIS A 137 -20.79 10.98 14.88
CA HIS A 137 -20.49 10.56 13.49
C HIS A 137 -20.79 9.09 13.22
N ALA A 138 -21.28 8.36 14.20
CA ALA A 138 -21.71 6.98 14.05
C ALA A 138 -23.00 6.71 14.80
N TYR A 139 -23.70 5.65 14.42
CA TYR A 139 -24.93 5.21 15.06
C TYR A 139 -25.04 3.68 15.06
N ILE A 140 -25.92 3.16 15.93
CA ILE A 140 -26.17 1.72 16.02
C ILE A 140 -27.52 1.43 15.37
N ALA A 141 -27.53 0.47 14.44
CA ALA A 141 -28.73 -0.03 13.80
C ALA A 141 -28.54 -1.52 13.46
N ASP A 142 -29.58 -2.33 13.66
CA ASP A 142 -29.58 -3.78 13.37
C ASP A 142 -28.35 -4.51 13.92
N LYS A 143 -27.98 -4.25 15.18
CA LYS A 143 -26.80 -4.79 15.87
C LYS A 143 -25.46 -4.44 15.21
N GLN A 144 -25.43 -3.50 14.27
CA GLN A 144 -24.25 -2.99 13.63
C GLN A 144 -23.95 -1.57 14.09
N VAL A 145 -22.67 -1.16 13.99
CA VAL A 145 -22.29 0.24 14.12
C VAL A 145 -21.93 0.76 12.73
N LEU A 146 -22.58 1.84 12.33
CA LEU A 146 -22.39 2.46 11.02
C LEU A 146 -21.86 3.88 11.18
N PHE A 147 -21.00 4.29 10.23
CA PHE A 147 -20.62 5.68 10.06
C PHE A 147 -21.75 6.42 9.34
N ASP A 148 -22.13 7.58 9.86
CA ASP A 148 -23.15 8.47 9.32
C ASP A 148 -22.48 9.46 8.34
N VAL A 149 -22.56 9.21 7.03
CA VAL A 149 -21.87 10.04 6.03
C VAL A 149 -22.43 11.47 5.97
N ASP A 150 -23.71 11.66 6.29
CA ASP A 150 -24.35 12.97 6.32
C ASP A 150 -23.84 13.84 7.50
N SER A 151 -23.25 13.22 8.51
CA SER A 151 -22.60 13.92 9.63
C SER A 151 -21.29 14.60 9.25
N MET A 152 -20.73 14.31 8.05
CA MET A 152 -19.52 14.90 7.49
C MET A 152 -19.87 15.65 6.19
N PRO A 153 -20.13 16.96 6.22
CA PRO A 153 -20.65 17.72 5.07
C PRO A 153 -19.77 17.67 3.80
N ASN A 154 -18.48 17.44 3.96
CA ASN A 154 -17.52 17.34 2.85
C ASN A 154 -17.14 15.89 2.52
N TYR A 155 -17.90 14.88 2.95
CA TYR A 155 -17.68 13.49 2.56
C TYR A 155 -17.69 13.35 1.02
N GLY A 156 -16.70 12.66 0.46
CA GLY A 156 -16.47 12.58 -0.98
C GLY A 156 -15.38 13.54 -1.50
N PHE A 157 -14.75 14.31 -0.61
CA PHE A 157 -13.75 15.33 -0.98
C PHE A 157 -12.49 14.74 -1.62
N LEU A 158 -12.10 13.51 -1.23
CA LEU A 158 -10.91 12.84 -1.77
C LEU A 158 -11.17 12.28 -3.16
N SER A 159 -12.30 11.61 -3.34
CA SER A 159 -12.68 10.97 -4.61
C SER A 159 -13.21 11.96 -5.65
N GLY A 160 -13.64 13.15 -5.21
CA GLY A 160 -14.32 14.15 -6.03
C GLY A 160 -15.68 13.66 -6.57
N ARG A 161 -16.26 12.62 -5.97
CA ARG A 161 -17.54 12.03 -6.40
C ARG A 161 -18.70 12.68 -5.67
N SER A 162 -19.78 12.90 -6.39
CA SER A 162 -21.06 13.24 -5.79
C SER A 162 -21.65 12.03 -5.02
N MET A 163 -22.49 12.29 -4.02
CA MET A 163 -23.20 11.22 -3.28
C MET A 163 -23.93 10.25 -4.23
N LYS A 164 -24.54 10.76 -5.31
CA LYS A 164 -25.20 9.97 -6.34
C LYS A 164 -24.27 8.98 -7.05
N GLU A 165 -23.07 9.44 -7.40
CA GLU A 165 -22.04 8.60 -8.07
C GLU A 165 -21.44 7.59 -7.10
N MET A 166 -21.34 7.94 -5.81
CA MET A 166 -20.85 7.04 -4.77
C MET A 166 -21.83 5.87 -4.56
N VAL A 167 -23.12 6.15 -4.45
CA VAL A 167 -24.15 5.12 -4.30
C VAL A 167 -24.27 4.25 -5.56
N ALA A 168 -24.18 4.85 -6.77
CA ALA A 168 -24.28 4.11 -8.03
C ALA A 168 -23.03 3.26 -8.34
N GLY A 169 -21.85 3.70 -7.89
CA GLY A 169 -20.56 3.08 -8.20
C GLY A 169 -19.99 2.17 -7.10
N ALA A 170 -20.51 2.26 -5.90
CA ALA A 170 -20.10 1.39 -4.80
C ALA A 170 -20.90 0.08 -4.87
N ARG A 171 -20.25 -1.02 -4.44
CA ARG A 171 -20.96 -2.22 -3.99
C ARG A 171 -21.66 -1.90 -2.67
N VAL A 172 -22.62 -0.96 -2.72
CA VAL A 172 -23.37 -0.52 -1.55
C VAL A 172 -24.47 -1.54 -1.35
N GLU A 173 -24.41 -2.25 -0.25
CA GLU A 173 -25.54 -3.00 0.24
C GLU A 173 -26.64 -2.01 0.64
N ILE A 174 -27.69 -1.91 -0.17
CA ILE A 174 -28.87 -1.13 0.16
C ILE A 174 -29.60 -1.92 1.25
N ALA A 175 -29.65 -1.37 2.46
CA ALA A 175 -30.28 -2.02 3.59
C ALA A 175 -31.16 -0.99 4.32
N ASP A 176 -32.36 -1.42 4.69
CA ASP A 176 -33.38 -0.55 5.29
C ASP A 176 -32.97 0.04 6.67
N TYR A 177 -31.96 -0.56 7.30
CA TYR A 177 -31.42 -0.05 8.57
C TYR A 177 -30.46 1.13 8.42
N LYS A 178 -30.02 1.46 7.19
CA LYS A 178 -29.13 2.60 6.94
C LYS A 178 -29.91 3.90 6.81
N LYS A 179 -29.43 4.98 7.46
CA LYS A 179 -30.00 6.32 7.28
C LYS A 179 -29.73 6.87 5.88
N ASN A 180 -28.51 6.65 5.36
CA ASN A 180 -28.09 6.98 4.02
C ASN A 180 -27.51 5.72 3.36
N PRO A 181 -27.84 5.41 2.09
CA PRO A 181 -27.26 4.26 1.40
C PRO A 181 -25.74 4.22 1.38
N ALA A 182 -25.06 5.37 1.45
CA ALA A 182 -23.62 5.47 1.48
C ALA A 182 -23.00 5.20 2.86
N ASP A 183 -23.81 5.12 3.93
CA ASP A 183 -23.30 4.77 5.26
C ASP A 183 -22.56 3.45 5.23
N PHE A 184 -21.46 3.37 5.95
CA PHE A 184 -20.61 2.19 5.90
C PHE A 184 -20.37 1.58 7.28
N ILE A 185 -20.15 0.28 7.28
CA ILE A 185 -20.03 -0.51 8.50
C ILE A 185 -18.69 -0.20 9.20
N LEU A 186 -18.76 0.12 10.48
CA LEU A 186 -17.63 0.22 11.40
C LEU A 186 -17.46 -1.08 12.20
N TRP A 187 -18.59 -1.67 12.65
CA TRP A 187 -18.59 -2.94 13.38
C TRP A 187 -19.81 -3.75 12.97
N LYS A 188 -19.62 -5.03 12.66
CA LYS A 188 -20.71 -5.93 12.28
C LYS A 188 -20.70 -7.19 13.12
N PRO A 189 -21.88 -7.78 13.45
CA PRO A 189 -21.98 -9.01 14.21
C PRO A 189 -21.28 -10.15 13.47
N SER A 190 -20.74 -11.09 14.23
CA SER A 190 -20.20 -12.36 13.76
C SER A 190 -21.01 -13.49 14.33
N ASP A 191 -21.26 -14.52 13.52
CA ASP A 191 -21.82 -15.78 13.97
C ASP A 191 -20.79 -16.58 14.78
N ALA A 192 -21.25 -17.57 15.55
CA ALA A 192 -20.38 -18.36 16.43
C ALA A 192 -19.27 -19.13 15.68
N ASP A 193 -19.46 -19.41 14.40
CA ASP A 193 -18.49 -20.09 13.49
C ASP A 193 -17.59 -19.11 12.75
N GLN A 194 -17.75 -17.81 12.96
CA GLN A 194 -16.96 -16.75 12.33
C GLN A 194 -16.00 -16.11 13.33
N PRO A 195 -14.86 -15.57 12.86
CA PRO A 195 -14.00 -14.77 13.72
C PRO A 195 -14.74 -13.52 14.22
N GLY A 196 -14.58 -13.26 15.51
CA GLY A 196 -15.18 -12.11 16.15
C GLY A 196 -14.54 -11.86 17.51
N TRP A 197 -14.81 -10.69 18.04
CA TRP A 197 -14.31 -10.23 19.32
C TRP A 197 -15.45 -9.57 20.11
N ASP A 198 -15.36 -9.66 21.42
CA ASP A 198 -16.28 -8.97 22.29
C ASP A 198 -16.12 -7.45 22.15
N SER A 199 -17.25 -6.77 22.08
CA SER A 199 -17.31 -5.30 22.00
C SER A 199 -18.50 -4.77 22.77
N PRO A 200 -18.58 -3.45 23.05
CA PRO A 200 -19.76 -2.84 23.64
C PRO A 200 -21.07 -3.05 22.86
N TRP A 201 -20.94 -3.41 21.58
CA TRP A 201 -22.10 -3.63 20.67
C TRP A 201 -22.41 -5.11 20.43
N GLY A 202 -21.70 -5.99 21.14
CA GLY A 202 -21.82 -7.44 21.04
C GLY A 202 -20.62 -8.09 20.32
N TYR A 203 -20.68 -9.43 20.23
CA TYR A 203 -19.67 -10.22 19.52
C TYR A 203 -19.71 -9.94 18.03
N GLY A 204 -18.56 -9.55 17.45
CA GLY A 204 -18.50 -9.14 16.06
C GLY A 204 -17.10 -8.86 15.56
N ARG A 205 -17.03 -8.23 14.39
CA ARG A 205 -15.75 -7.90 13.72
C ARG A 205 -15.78 -6.48 13.14
N PRO A 206 -14.59 -5.86 12.96
CA PRO A 206 -14.48 -4.53 12.36
C PRO A 206 -14.89 -4.53 10.89
N GLY A 207 -15.37 -3.37 10.43
CA GLY A 207 -15.46 -3.04 9.04
C GLY A 207 -14.05 -2.80 8.44
N TRP A 208 -13.84 -3.18 7.19
CA TRP A 208 -12.54 -3.12 6.51
C TRP A 208 -11.84 -1.76 6.57
N HIS A 209 -12.58 -0.65 6.55
CA HIS A 209 -12.01 0.70 6.56
C HIS A 209 -11.49 1.13 7.92
N LEU A 210 -11.99 0.50 9.00
CA LEU A 210 -11.63 0.84 10.38
C LEU A 210 -10.18 0.43 10.71
N GLU A 211 -9.70 -0.63 10.09
CA GLU A 211 -8.40 -1.23 10.36
C GLU A 211 -7.25 -0.23 10.20
N CYS A 212 -7.14 0.35 9.00
CA CYS A 212 -6.05 1.26 8.68
C CYS A 212 -6.13 2.56 9.46
N SER A 213 -7.35 3.09 9.72
CA SER A 213 -7.53 4.28 10.57
C SER A 213 -7.03 4.04 12.00
N ALA A 214 -7.36 2.89 12.59
CA ALA A 214 -6.93 2.56 13.96
C ALA A 214 -5.42 2.28 14.03
N MET A 215 -4.88 1.48 13.09
CA MET A 215 -3.47 1.13 13.07
C MET A 215 -2.57 2.34 12.77
N SER A 216 -2.95 3.21 11.82
CA SER A 216 -2.19 4.42 11.52
C SER A 216 -2.19 5.40 12.69
N SER A 217 -3.35 5.65 13.28
CA SER A 217 -3.47 6.50 14.47
C SER A 217 -2.59 6.00 15.63
N LYS A 218 -2.59 4.69 15.89
CA LYS A 218 -1.77 4.09 16.96
C LYS A 218 -0.28 4.19 16.71
N LEU A 219 0.16 3.95 15.48
CA LEU A 219 1.59 3.82 15.15
C LEU A 219 2.23 5.14 14.69
N LEU A 220 1.47 6.01 14.04
CA LEU A 220 1.97 7.25 13.45
C LEU A 220 1.37 8.52 14.06
N GLY A 221 0.34 8.36 14.90
CA GLY A 221 -0.43 9.49 15.43
C GLY A 221 -1.60 9.86 14.50
N ASN A 222 -2.42 10.81 14.98
CA ASN A 222 -3.67 11.18 14.30
C ASN A 222 -3.45 12.12 13.11
N ASP A 223 -2.22 12.57 12.92
CA ASP A 223 -1.81 13.50 11.86
C ASP A 223 -0.41 13.10 11.42
N PHE A 224 -0.24 12.66 10.17
CA PHE A 224 1.04 12.16 9.64
C PHE A 224 1.27 12.61 8.20
N ASP A 225 2.45 12.31 7.63
CA ASP A 225 2.86 12.93 6.38
C ASP A 225 2.20 12.30 5.16
N ILE A 226 2.37 10.99 4.95
CA ILE A 226 1.98 10.32 3.70
C ILE A 226 1.08 9.12 3.99
N HIS A 227 -0.10 9.10 3.37
CA HIS A 227 -0.95 7.92 3.27
C HIS A 227 -1.03 7.44 1.83
N GLY A 228 -0.93 6.13 1.61
CA GLY A 228 -0.82 5.62 0.27
C GLY A 228 -1.42 4.24 0.00
N GLY A 229 -1.64 3.98 -1.30
CA GLY A 229 -2.19 2.72 -1.80
C GLY A 229 -2.37 2.71 -3.32
N GLY A 230 -3.11 1.75 -3.83
CA GLY A 230 -3.56 1.73 -5.23
C GLY A 230 -4.68 2.75 -5.48
N SER A 231 -4.85 3.20 -6.71
CA SER A 231 -5.93 4.12 -7.09
C SER A 231 -7.34 3.53 -6.90
N ASP A 232 -7.45 2.23 -6.84
CA ASP A 232 -8.69 1.50 -6.51
C ASP A 232 -9.11 1.67 -5.03
N LEU A 233 -8.18 2.08 -4.16
CA LEU A 233 -8.44 2.37 -2.76
C LEU A 233 -8.92 3.81 -2.52
N ILE A 234 -8.80 4.74 -3.48
CA ILE A 234 -9.26 6.13 -3.32
C ILE A 234 -10.70 6.14 -2.80
N PHE A 235 -11.57 5.35 -3.44
CA PHE A 235 -12.94 5.17 -3.03
C PHE A 235 -13.36 3.70 -3.11
N PRO A 236 -13.99 3.16 -2.05
CA PRO A 236 -14.42 3.86 -0.83
C PRO A 236 -13.37 3.89 0.30
N HIS A 237 -12.27 3.12 0.22
CA HIS A 237 -11.40 2.80 1.36
C HIS A 237 -10.75 4.04 2.00
N HIS A 238 -9.92 4.77 1.26
CA HIS A 238 -9.22 5.95 1.80
C HIS A 238 -10.16 7.13 2.09
N GLU A 239 -11.24 7.29 1.31
CA GLU A 239 -12.29 8.25 1.63
C GLU A 239 -12.87 7.98 3.03
N ASN A 240 -13.20 6.71 3.30
CA ASN A 240 -13.76 6.28 4.58
C ASN A 240 -12.74 6.37 5.73
N GLU A 241 -11.48 6.08 5.48
CA GLU A 241 -10.41 6.26 6.47
C GLU A 241 -10.23 7.74 6.85
N CYS A 242 -10.23 8.64 5.86
CA CYS A 242 -10.20 10.08 6.09
C CYS A 242 -11.41 10.53 6.92
N ALA A 243 -12.60 10.06 6.57
CA ALA A 243 -13.83 10.39 7.29
C ALA A 243 -13.76 9.93 8.76
N GLN A 244 -13.39 8.67 8.99
CA GLN A 244 -13.25 8.11 10.34
C GLN A 244 -12.24 8.90 11.16
N SER A 245 -11.05 9.13 10.60
CA SER A 245 -9.93 9.75 11.33
C SER A 245 -10.21 11.22 11.66
N CYS A 246 -10.67 12.01 10.67
CA CYS A 246 -10.98 13.42 10.88
C CYS A 246 -12.18 13.63 11.83
N CYS A 247 -13.17 12.76 11.79
CA CYS A 247 -14.35 12.83 12.67
C CYS A 247 -14.06 12.31 14.09
N ALA A 248 -13.17 11.34 14.23
CA ALA A 248 -12.75 10.86 15.56
C ALA A 248 -11.80 11.85 16.25
N TYR A 249 -10.94 12.55 15.49
CA TYR A 249 -9.92 13.48 15.99
C TYR A 249 -10.08 14.85 15.35
N PRO A 250 -11.05 15.68 15.78
CA PRO A 250 -11.31 16.98 15.20
C PRO A 250 -10.07 17.89 15.23
N GLY A 251 -9.81 18.58 14.10
CA GLY A 251 -8.66 19.47 13.94
C GLY A 251 -7.40 18.78 13.37
N THR A 252 -7.45 17.49 13.08
CA THR A 252 -6.38 16.78 12.36
C THR A 252 -6.73 16.60 10.88
N HIS A 253 -5.71 16.34 10.04
CA HIS A 253 -5.87 16.12 8.61
C HIS A 253 -5.86 14.62 8.23
N PHE A 254 -5.64 13.72 9.19
CA PHE A 254 -5.32 12.32 8.98
C PHE A 254 -3.93 12.17 8.29
N ALA A 255 -3.82 12.52 7.00
CA ALA A 255 -2.55 12.57 6.28
C ALA A 255 -2.47 13.82 5.41
N HIS A 256 -1.27 14.45 5.34
CA HIS A 256 -1.06 15.68 4.56
C HIS A 256 -0.93 15.41 3.06
N TYR A 257 -0.46 14.21 2.69
CA TYR A 257 -0.31 13.76 1.31
C TYR A 257 -0.98 12.40 1.14
N LEU A 258 -2.04 12.34 0.33
CA LEU A 258 -2.59 11.09 -0.15
C LEU A 258 -2.01 10.78 -1.53
N VAL A 259 -1.23 9.71 -1.60
CA VAL A 259 -0.47 9.31 -2.79
C VAL A 259 -1.04 8.00 -3.32
N HIS A 260 -1.37 7.94 -4.61
CA HIS A 260 -1.97 6.73 -5.20
C HIS A 260 -1.20 6.26 -6.42
N THR A 261 -1.02 4.95 -6.51
CA THR A 261 -0.43 4.32 -7.70
C THR A 261 -1.52 4.04 -8.72
N GLY A 262 -1.26 4.37 -9.99
CA GLY A 262 -2.21 4.12 -11.08
C GLY A 262 -2.57 2.64 -11.22
N MET A 263 -3.77 2.37 -11.75
CA MET A 263 -4.29 1.01 -11.94
C MET A 263 -3.41 0.18 -12.86
N LEU A 264 -3.29 -1.12 -12.57
CA LEU A 264 -2.62 -2.07 -13.44
C LEU A 264 -3.64 -2.69 -14.41
N MET A 265 -3.33 -2.63 -15.69
CA MET A 265 -4.05 -3.28 -16.79
C MET A 265 -3.19 -4.36 -17.41
N ILE A 266 -3.80 -5.32 -18.05
CA ILE A 266 -3.14 -6.37 -18.85
C ILE A 266 -3.63 -6.21 -20.30
N ASN A 267 -2.72 -5.91 -21.21
CA ASN A 267 -3.06 -5.66 -22.62
C ASN A 267 -4.21 -4.64 -22.79
N GLY A 268 -4.17 -3.56 -22.02
CA GLY A 268 -5.17 -2.49 -22.06
C GLY A 268 -6.49 -2.78 -21.35
N VAL A 269 -6.65 -3.97 -20.75
CA VAL A 269 -7.88 -4.39 -20.07
C VAL A 269 -7.64 -4.56 -18.57
N LYS A 270 -8.64 -4.23 -17.75
CA LYS A 270 -8.56 -4.46 -16.30
C LYS A 270 -8.32 -5.95 -16.02
N MET A 271 -7.36 -6.24 -15.14
CA MET A 271 -7.04 -7.61 -14.73
C MET A 271 -8.22 -8.25 -13.98
N SER A 272 -8.60 -9.47 -14.39
CA SER A 272 -9.73 -10.20 -13.81
C SER A 272 -9.55 -11.71 -14.01
N LYS A 273 -9.89 -12.50 -12.98
CA LYS A 273 -9.89 -13.99 -13.09
C LYS A 273 -10.89 -14.48 -14.17
N SER A 274 -12.04 -13.82 -14.30
CA SER A 274 -13.06 -14.21 -15.27
C SER A 274 -12.65 -13.98 -16.74
N LEU A 275 -11.73 -13.05 -16.99
CA LEU A 275 -11.19 -12.77 -18.32
C LEU A 275 -9.96 -13.59 -18.68
N GLY A 276 -9.46 -14.44 -17.76
CA GLY A 276 -8.26 -15.24 -17.99
C GLY A 276 -6.95 -14.43 -18.13
N ASN A 277 -6.99 -13.13 -17.83
CA ASN A 277 -5.84 -12.22 -17.88
C ASN A 277 -5.27 -11.93 -16.50
N PHE A 278 -5.40 -12.87 -15.56
CA PHE A 278 -4.94 -12.76 -14.19
C PHE A 278 -3.59 -13.47 -14.04
N TYR A 279 -2.56 -12.75 -13.61
CA TYR A 279 -1.23 -13.30 -13.39
C TYR A 279 -0.78 -13.05 -11.95
N THR A 280 -0.30 -14.10 -11.31
CA THR A 280 0.34 -14.02 -10.01
C THR A 280 1.82 -13.67 -10.15
N VAL A 281 2.41 -13.15 -9.07
CA VAL A 281 3.83 -12.77 -9.06
C VAL A 281 4.72 -13.99 -9.29
N ASP A 282 4.45 -15.09 -8.60
CA ASP A 282 5.23 -16.32 -8.70
C ASP A 282 5.20 -16.94 -10.11
N GLU A 283 4.05 -16.88 -10.83
CA GLU A 283 3.96 -17.33 -12.23
C GLU A 283 4.89 -16.54 -13.17
N ILE A 284 4.99 -15.22 -12.94
CA ILE A 284 5.90 -14.37 -13.72
C ILE A 284 7.36 -14.63 -13.33
N LEU A 285 7.63 -14.71 -12.01
CA LEU A 285 9.00 -14.93 -11.52
C LEU A 285 9.54 -16.33 -11.81
N ALA A 286 8.68 -17.29 -12.14
CA ALA A 286 9.10 -18.60 -12.64
C ALA A 286 9.75 -18.53 -14.05
N LYS A 287 9.47 -17.47 -14.82
CA LYS A 287 9.90 -17.32 -16.21
C LYS A 287 10.86 -16.13 -16.44
N TYR A 288 10.77 -15.11 -15.58
CA TYR A 288 11.51 -13.86 -15.74
C TYR A 288 12.24 -13.46 -14.46
N PRO A 289 13.41 -12.80 -14.58
CA PRO A 289 14.10 -12.24 -13.43
C PRO A 289 13.22 -11.20 -12.71
N ALA A 290 13.21 -11.25 -11.38
CA ALA A 290 12.42 -10.32 -10.57
C ALA A 290 12.79 -8.84 -10.82
N GLU A 291 14.06 -8.55 -11.12
CA GLU A 291 14.51 -7.21 -11.47
C GLU A 291 13.89 -6.69 -12.77
N ALA A 292 13.61 -7.58 -13.75
CA ALA A 292 12.93 -7.18 -14.98
C ALA A 292 11.50 -6.76 -14.73
N LEU A 293 10.77 -7.50 -13.87
CA LEU A 293 9.42 -7.13 -13.45
C LEU A 293 9.42 -5.83 -12.65
N ARG A 294 10.39 -5.68 -11.73
CA ARG A 294 10.55 -4.44 -10.96
C ARG A 294 10.86 -3.24 -11.87
N LEU A 295 11.79 -3.39 -12.83
CA LEU A 295 12.10 -2.34 -13.79
C LEU A 295 10.88 -1.98 -14.62
N LEU A 296 10.14 -2.97 -15.11
CA LEU A 296 8.94 -2.75 -15.90
C LEU A 296 7.90 -1.92 -15.13
N PHE A 297 7.63 -2.22 -13.85
CA PHE A 297 6.73 -1.41 -13.02
C PHE A 297 7.17 0.05 -12.90
N LEU A 298 8.47 0.32 -12.98
CA LEU A 298 9.06 1.65 -12.83
C LEU A 298 9.28 2.40 -14.17
N THR A 299 8.89 1.83 -15.31
CA THR A 299 8.98 2.50 -16.62
C THR A 299 7.87 3.53 -16.84
N THR A 300 6.78 3.43 -16.09
CA THR A 300 5.65 4.36 -16.15
C THR A 300 5.61 5.18 -14.86
N HIS A 301 5.26 6.46 -14.98
CA HIS A 301 5.08 7.32 -13.80
C HIS A 301 4.05 6.67 -12.84
N TYR A 302 4.37 6.61 -11.55
CA TYR A 302 3.61 5.83 -10.56
C TYR A 302 2.11 6.15 -10.53
N HIS A 303 1.73 7.41 -10.75
CA HIS A 303 0.34 7.87 -10.73
C HIS A 303 -0.44 7.49 -12.00
N GLN A 304 0.25 7.21 -13.10
CA GLN A 304 -0.40 6.87 -14.37
C GLN A 304 -0.85 5.40 -14.40
N PRO A 305 -1.95 5.08 -15.12
CA PRO A 305 -2.31 3.71 -15.40
C PRO A 305 -1.13 2.97 -16.03
N PHE A 306 -0.89 1.77 -15.56
CA PHE A 306 0.21 0.93 -16.02
C PHE A 306 -0.34 -0.25 -16.83
N ASN A 307 0.13 -0.42 -18.06
CA ASN A 307 -0.25 -1.53 -18.92
C ASN A 307 0.85 -2.59 -18.95
N PHE A 308 0.61 -3.74 -18.34
CA PHE A 308 1.50 -4.89 -18.40
C PHE A 308 1.32 -5.61 -19.74
N THR A 309 2.45 -5.89 -20.40
CA THR A 309 2.54 -6.77 -21.55
C THR A 309 3.78 -7.65 -21.43
N PHE A 310 3.78 -8.83 -22.03
CA PHE A 310 4.97 -9.69 -22.04
C PHE A 310 6.09 -9.08 -22.88
N GLU A 311 5.76 -8.38 -23.96
CA GLU A 311 6.73 -7.64 -24.78
C GLU A 311 7.44 -6.55 -23.96
N GLY A 312 6.70 -5.82 -23.13
CA GLY A 312 7.27 -4.84 -22.20
C GLY A 312 8.19 -5.47 -21.18
N LEU A 313 7.84 -6.66 -20.67
CA LEU A 313 8.68 -7.40 -19.72
C LEU A 313 9.98 -7.89 -20.38
N GLU A 314 9.92 -8.39 -21.62
CA GLU A 314 11.10 -8.78 -22.39
C GLU A 314 12.00 -7.57 -22.71
N GLN A 315 11.41 -6.43 -23.04
CA GLN A 315 12.16 -5.18 -23.22
C GLN A 315 12.86 -4.74 -21.94
N ALA A 316 12.20 -4.81 -20.79
CA ALA A 316 12.80 -4.51 -19.49
C ALA A 316 13.98 -5.44 -19.18
N LYS A 317 13.83 -6.74 -19.45
CA LYS A 317 14.93 -7.72 -19.34
C LYS A 317 16.10 -7.36 -20.23
N ASN A 318 15.86 -7.05 -21.51
CA ASN A 318 16.89 -6.67 -22.46
C ASN A 318 17.63 -5.38 -22.06
N ILE A 319 16.95 -4.44 -21.43
CA ILE A 319 17.57 -3.23 -20.86
C ILE A 319 18.52 -3.63 -19.71
N LEU A 320 18.09 -4.48 -18.79
CA LEU A 320 18.93 -4.97 -17.70
C LEU A 320 20.15 -5.72 -18.21
N ASP A 321 19.99 -6.59 -19.20
CA ASP A 321 21.10 -7.33 -19.81
C ASP A 321 22.17 -6.37 -20.39
N LYS A 322 21.76 -5.27 -21.02
CA LYS A 322 22.69 -4.22 -21.48
C LYS A 322 23.44 -3.56 -20.33
N PHE A 323 22.77 -3.24 -19.22
CA PHE A 323 23.41 -2.68 -18.04
C PHE A 323 24.39 -3.66 -17.41
N TYR A 324 24.02 -4.93 -17.25
CA TYR A 324 24.91 -5.95 -16.70
C TYR A 324 26.13 -6.19 -17.59
N ASN A 325 25.95 -6.27 -18.90
CA ASN A 325 27.06 -6.40 -19.87
C ASN A 325 27.98 -5.18 -19.79
N ALA A 326 27.47 -3.96 -19.67
CA ALA A 326 28.29 -2.77 -19.52
C ALA A 326 29.07 -2.77 -18.20
N LEU A 327 28.46 -3.22 -17.11
CA LEU A 327 29.12 -3.35 -15.81
C LEU A 327 30.23 -4.40 -15.83
N LEU A 328 29.98 -5.57 -16.44
CA LEU A 328 30.98 -6.63 -16.60
C LEU A 328 32.20 -6.15 -17.39
N LYS A 329 31.96 -5.50 -18.55
CA LYS A 329 33.07 -4.95 -19.40
C LYS A 329 33.93 -3.89 -18.69
N ASN A 330 33.35 -3.17 -17.70
CA ASN A 330 34.06 -2.14 -16.94
C ASN A 330 34.61 -2.63 -15.60
N ALA A 331 34.25 -3.83 -15.15
CA ALA A 331 34.78 -4.43 -13.94
C ALA A 331 36.30 -4.69 -14.06
N ASP A 332 36.74 -5.16 -15.21
CA ASP A 332 38.17 -5.44 -15.50
C ASP A 332 38.98 -4.14 -15.60
N ARG A 333 38.41 -3.06 -16.14
CA ARG A 333 39.09 -1.76 -16.28
C ARG A 333 39.33 -1.03 -14.97
N SER A 334 38.54 -1.32 -13.92
CA SER A 334 38.69 -0.68 -12.60
C SER A 334 39.95 -1.15 -11.85
N GLN A 335 40.62 -2.21 -12.29
CA GLN A 335 41.90 -2.67 -11.71
C GLN A 335 43.09 -1.83 -12.19
N GLU A 336 42.98 -1.11 -13.32
CA GLU A 336 44.07 -0.36 -13.93
C GLU A 336 44.08 1.15 -13.66
N SER A 337 43.00 1.71 -13.08
CA SER A 337 42.92 3.17 -12.87
C SER A 337 43.33 3.57 -11.43
N THR A 338 44.38 4.34 -11.34
CA THR A 338 44.87 5.05 -10.14
C THR A 338 43.98 6.24 -9.83
N PHE A 339 42.71 6.03 -9.42
CA PHE A 339 41.87 7.09 -8.93
C PHE A 339 41.92 7.15 -7.40
N ASN A 340 42.33 8.29 -6.85
CA ASN A 340 42.19 8.67 -5.45
C ASN A 340 40.71 9.01 -5.17
N ASP A 341 39.86 8.01 -4.98
CA ASP A 341 38.45 8.18 -4.72
C ASP A 341 38.10 7.58 -3.34
N PRO A 342 37.47 8.34 -2.43
CA PRO A 342 37.02 7.82 -1.14
C PRO A 342 36.10 6.59 -1.27
N ASP A 343 35.47 6.36 -2.41
CA ASP A 343 34.69 5.14 -2.69
C ASP A 343 35.54 3.86 -2.78
N ARG A 344 36.88 3.94 -2.91
CA ARG A 344 37.80 2.80 -2.98
C ARG A 344 37.88 2.03 -1.65
N LYS A 345 37.74 2.72 -0.51
CA LYS A 345 37.72 2.08 0.84
C LYS A 345 36.47 1.23 1.06
N VAL A 346 35.35 1.59 0.44
CA VAL A 346 34.10 0.82 0.49
C VAL A 346 34.19 -0.43 -0.39
N LEU A 347 34.94 -0.38 -1.49
CA LEU A 347 35.14 -1.50 -2.42
C LEU A 347 36.09 -2.57 -1.88
N GLN A 348 37.13 -2.18 -1.13
CA GLN A 348 38.11 -3.13 -0.57
C GLN A 348 37.56 -3.96 0.62
N ASN A 349 36.54 -3.47 1.34
CA ASN A 349 35.94 -4.18 2.47
C ASN A 349 34.78 -5.13 2.10
N SER A 350 34.45 -5.27 0.81
CA SER A 350 33.38 -6.14 0.34
C SER A 350 33.90 -7.32 -0.49
N GLN A 351 34.30 -8.40 0.16
CA GLN A 351 34.72 -9.66 -0.48
C GLN A 351 33.57 -10.46 -1.16
N LYS A 352 32.44 -9.82 -1.52
CA LYS A 352 31.36 -10.47 -2.31
C LYS A 352 30.90 -9.57 -3.44
N PRO A 353 31.04 -10.01 -4.73
CA PRO A 353 30.64 -9.25 -5.92
C PRO A 353 29.18 -8.76 -5.90
N CYS A 354 28.31 -9.49 -5.20
CA CYS A 354 26.88 -9.22 -5.14
C CYS A 354 26.47 -7.94 -4.35
N ARG A 355 27.29 -7.45 -3.40
CA ARG A 355 26.98 -6.23 -2.62
C ARG A 355 27.32 -4.94 -3.37
N VAL A 356 28.40 -4.92 -4.12
CA VAL A 356 28.81 -3.75 -4.92
C VAL A 356 27.82 -3.53 -6.08
N PHE A 357 27.34 -4.61 -6.70
CA PHE A 357 26.28 -4.57 -7.70
C PHE A 357 24.98 -3.95 -7.15
N ARG A 358 24.56 -4.35 -5.95
CA ARG A 358 23.35 -3.77 -5.31
C ARG A 358 23.44 -2.27 -5.04
N GLN A 359 24.60 -1.75 -4.61
CA GLN A 359 24.77 -0.31 -4.35
C GLN A 359 24.86 0.53 -5.64
N ARG A 360 25.44 0.01 -6.72
CA ARG A 360 25.48 0.70 -8.03
C ARG A 360 24.12 0.65 -8.74
N CYS A 361 23.37 -0.43 -8.65
CA CYS A 361 21.97 -0.47 -9.08
C CYS A 361 21.07 0.50 -8.28
N LEU A 362 21.37 0.76 -7.03
CA LEU A 362 20.70 1.80 -6.23
C LEU A 362 20.96 3.21 -6.79
N ARG A 363 22.16 3.52 -7.30
CA ARG A 363 22.45 4.80 -8.00
C ARG A 363 21.73 4.91 -9.35
N LEU A 364 21.64 3.81 -10.11
CA LEU A 364 20.84 3.75 -11.35
C LEU A 364 19.35 3.82 -11.10
N CYS A 365 18.86 3.20 -10.02
CA CYS A 365 17.50 3.34 -9.54
C CYS A 365 17.20 4.80 -9.11
N TRP A 366 18.20 5.55 -8.63
CA TRP A 366 18.10 6.96 -8.31
C TRP A 366 17.96 7.85 -9.56
N GLN A 367 18.66 7.52 -10.68
CA GLN A 367 18.43 8.18 -11.97
C GLN A 367 17.05 7.84 -12.55
N CYS A 368 16.58 6.60 -12.38
CA CYS A 368 15.20 6.22 -12.70
C CYS A 368 14.17 6.91 -11.79
N ALA A 369 14.45 7.05 -10.48
CA ALA A 369 13.61 7.80 -9.56
C ALA A 369 13.54 9.29 -9.94
N ARG A 370 14.61 9.87 -10.48
CA ARG A 370 14.63 11.24 -11.01
C ARG A 370 13.76 11.39 -12.27
N LEU A 371 13.70 10.36 -13.12
CA LEU A 371 12.80 10.30 -14.29
C LEU A 371 11.32 10.08 -13.89
N LEU A 372 11.06 9.47 -12.73
CA LEU A 372 9.71 9.22 -12.21
C LEU A 372 9.14 10.41 -11.43
N LEU A 373 9.98 11.37 -11.04
CA LEU A 373 9.60 12.53 -10.21
C LEU A 373 9.61 13.85 -11.01
N HIS A 374 10.03 13.84 -12.28
CA HIS A 374 9.91 14.92 -13.24
C HIS A 374 8.81 14.64 -14.26
#